data_a7dac545bed364b04647bdc5b2a061de
#
_entry.id   a7dac545bed364b04647bdc5b2a061de
#
_cell.length_a   1.000
_cell.length_b   1.000
_cell.length_c   1.000
_cell.angle_alpha   90.00
_cell.angle_beta   90.00
_cell.angle_gamma   90.00
#
_symmetry.space_group_name_H-M   'P 1'
#
loop_
_entity.id
_entity.type
_entity.pdbx_description
1 polymer ?
#
loop_
_entity_poly.entity_id
_entity_poly.type
_entity_poly.pdbx_seq_one_letter_code
_entity_poly.pdbx_strand_id
1 'polypeptide(L)'
;MKYTEEREFTLHLVLRCEFPEDYEGDLDGYAWAEEAPRVTREAVSAALAALTRLPGWKIRGGNRGRPTEDEVLLVVEKVLPSPADASQAD
;
A
#
# COMPACT_ATOMS: atom_id res chain seq x y z
N MET A 1 -14.70 -0.57 -27.49
CA MET A 1 -13.89 0.53 -26.94
C MET A 1 -13.88 0.45 -25.43
N LYS A 2 -12.71 0.57 -24.83
CA LYS A 2 -12.59 0.54 -23.36
C LYS A 2 -12.63 1.94 -22.80
N TYR A 3 -13.36 2.10 -21.73
CA TYR A 3 -13.43 3.33 -20.99
C TYR A 3 -12.80 3.11 -19.61
N THR A 4 -11.85 3.94 -19.25
CA THR A 4 -11.12 3.80 -18.00
C THR A 4 -11.31 5.04 -17.13
N GLU A 5 -11.69 4.85 -15.89
CA GLU A 5 -11.69 5.91 -14.90
C GLU A 5 -10.65 5.57 -13.83
N GLU A 6 -9.93 6.58 -13.42
CA GLU A 6 -8.95 6.45 -12.36
C GLU A 6 -9.23 7.46 -11.27
N ARG A 7 -9.08 7.01 -10.04
CA ARG A 7 -9.07 7.90 -8.89
C ARG A 7 -7.85 7.59 -8.07
N GLU A 8 -7.12 8.62 -7.74
CA GLU A 8 -5.91 8.48 -6.98
C GLU A 8 -6.12 8.95 -5.56
N PHE A 9 -5.67 8.14 -4.62
CA PHE A 9 -5.70 8.47 -3.21
C PHE A 9 -4.32 8.24 -2.64
N THR A 10 -3.77 9.26 -2.00
CA THR A 10 -2.43 9.16 -1.41
C THR A 10 -2.55 9.10 0.10
N LEU A 11 -1.96 8.05 0.67
CA LEU A 11 -1.89 7.89 2.12
C LEU A 11 -0.45 8.11 2.56
N HIS A 12 -0.27 9.06 3.47
CA HIS A 12 1.03 9.32 4.06
C HIS A 12 1.11 8.66 5.43
N LEU A 13 2.08 7.77 5.58
CA LEU A 13 2.34 7.15 6.87
C LEU A 13 3.54 7.84 7.49
N VAL A 14 3.33 8.45 8.65
CA VAL A 14 4.39 9.13 9.38
C VAL A 14 4.62 8.38 10.69
N LEU A 15 5.83 7.89 10.86
CA LEU A 15 6.24 7.25 12.10
C LEU A 15 7.07 8.25 12.88
N ARG A 16 6.69 8.44 14.12
CA ARG A 16 7.35 9.43 14.96
C ARG A 16 7.65 8.81 16.31
N CYS A 17 8.83 9.06 16.80
CA CYS A 17 9.23 8.64 18.13
C CYS A 17 9.87 9.81 18.86
N GLU A 18 9.48 10.02 20.09
CA GLU A 18 10.09 11.06 20.93
C GLU A 18 11.08 10.42 21.86
N PHE A 19 12.25 11.02 21.96
CA PHE A 19 13.32 10.53 22.82
C PHE A 19 13.61 11.55 23.90
N PRO A 20 14.09 11.10 25.09
CA PRO A 20 14.57 12.03 26.10
C PRO A 20 15.75 12.86 25.58
N GLU A 21 15.96 14.04 26.14
CA GLU A 21 17.05 14.92 25.70
C GLU A 21 18.42 14.26 25.81
N ASP A 22 18.61 13.35 26.77
CA ASP A 22 19.86 12.65 26.97
C ASP A 22 19.94 11.31 26.23
N TYR A 23 19.02 11.07 25.29
CA TYR A 23 18.99 9.82 24.54
C TYR A 23 20.21 9.71 23.61
N GLU A 24 20.84 8.54 23.67
CA GLU A 24 21.90 8.16 22.74
C GLU A 24 21.47 6.85 22.08
N GLY A 25 21.53 6.80 20.76
CA GLY A 25 21.02 5.66 20.01
C GLY A 25 21.60 4.32 20.42
N ASP A 26 22.88 4.30 20.84
CA ASP A 26 23.54 3.07 21.22
C ASP A 26 23.07 2.51 22.57
N LEU A 27 22.36 3.28 23.37
CA LEU A 27 21.85 2.81 24.66
C LEU A 27 20.82 1.69 24.52
N ASP A 28 20.05 1.70 23.42
CA ASP A 28 19.04 0.69 23.16
C ASP A 28 19.33 -0.12 21.91
N GLY A 29 20.57 -0.08 21.42
CA GLY A 29 20.96 -0.83 20.22
C GLY A 29 20.31 -0.34 18.95
N TYR A 30 19.96 0.94 18.89
CA TYR A 30 19.30 1.54 17.74
C TYR A 30 17.96 0.90 17.43
N ALA A 31 17.20 0.55 18.46
CA ALA A 31 15.93 -0.17 18.30
C ALA A 31 14.96 0.54 17.36
N TRP A 32 14.94 1.87 17.40
CA TRP A 32 14.07 2.65 16.49
C TRP A 32 14.40 2.41 15.03
N ALA A 33 15.69 2.31 14.70
CA ALA A 33 16.13 2.10 13.33
C ALA A 33 15.67 0.74 12.80
N GLU A 34 15.48 -0.24 13.67
CA GLU A 34 14.98 -1.56 13.29
C GLU A 34 13.46 -1.61 13.30
N GLU A 35 12.85 -0.92 14.24
CA GLU A 35 11.41 -0.96 14.43
C GLU A 35 10.64 -0.24 13.31
N ALA A 36 11.12 0.92 12.87
CA ALA A 36 10.42 1.71 11.87
C ALA A 36 10.20 0.96 10.55
N PRO A 37 11.22 0.30 9.96
CA PRO A 37 10.98 -0.49 8.75
C PRO A 37 10.02 -1.65 8.98
N ARG A 38 10.04 -2.27 10.15
CA ARG A 38 9.14 -3.38 10.46
C ARG A 38 7.68 -2.91 10.49
N VAL A 39 7.42 -1.77 11.15
CA VAL A 39 6.07 -1.21 11.23
C VAL A 39 5.57 -0.86 9.83
N THR A 40 6.43 -0.27 9.01
CA THR A 40 6.07 0.08 7.63
C THR A 40 5.69 -1.16 6.83
N ARG A 41 6.48 -2.25 6.94
CA ARG A 41 6.17 -3.49 6.24
C ARG A 41 4.85 -4.09 6.72
N GLU A 42 4.58 -4.04 8.01
CA GLU A 42 3.32 -4.55 8.54
C GLU A 42 2.13 -3.74 8.04
N ALA A 43 2.28 -2.42 7.94
CA ALA A 43 1.22 -1.57 7.41
C ALA A 43 0.91 -1.90 5.96
N VAL A 44 1.94 -2.08 5.13
CA VAL A 44 1.77 -2.44 3.72
C VAL A 44 1.11 -3.83 3.62
N SER A 45 1.57 -4.77 4.42
CA SER A 45 1.01 -6.12 4.42
C SER A 45 -0.47 -6.12 4.82
N ALA A 46 -0.83 -5.32 5.82
CA ALA A 46 -2.22 -5.19 6.25
C ALA A 46 -3.09 -4.58 5.15
N ALA A 47 -2.56 -3.57 4.47
CA ALA A 47 -3.28 -2.94 3.35
C ALA A 47 -3.51 -3.95 2.22
N LEU A 48 -2.49 -4.71 1.86
CA LEU A 48 -2.62 -5.75 0.84
C LEU A 48 -3.66 -6.79 1.25
N ALA A 49 -3.63 -7.24 2.50
CA ALA A 49 -4.58 -8.23 2.98
C ALA A 49 -6.02 -7.71 2.92
N ALA A 50 -6.22 -6.45 3.29
CA ALA A 50 -7.54 -5.83 3.23
C ALA A 50 -8.04 -5.72 1.79
N LEU A 51 -7.16 -5.29 0.88
CA LEU A 51 -7.54 -5.08 -0.51
C LEU A 51 -7.81 -6.40 -1.23
N THR A 52 -7.07 -7.47 -0.90
CA THR A 52 -7.30 -8.78 -1.54
C THR A 52 -8.65 -9.38 -1.16
N ARG A 53 -9.26 -8.91 -0.09
CA ARG A 53 -10.60 -9.38 0.30
C ARG A 53 -11.73 -8.69 -0.45
N LEU A 54 -11.43 -7.67 -1.25
CA LEU A 54 -12.45 -6.99 -2.03
C LEU A 54 -12.84 -7.84 -3.24
N PRO A 55 -14.11 -8.26 -3.34
CA PRO A 55 -14.51 -9.10 -4.46
C PRO A 55 -14.49 -8.33 -5.78
N GLY A 56 -13.97 -8.98 -6.80
CA GLY A 56 -13.94 -8.40 -8.15
C GLY A 56 -12.80 -7.43 -8.40
N TRP A 57 -11.93 -7.19 -7.44
CA TRP A 57 -10.79 -6.30 -7.59
C TRP A 57 -9.50 -7.09 -7.68
N LYS A 58 -8.61 -6.66 -8.55
CA LYS A 58 -7.26 -7.20 -8.68
C LYS A 58 -6.27 -6.18 -8.17
N ILE A 59 -5.23 -6.65 -7.50
CA ILE A 59 -4.24 -5.78 -6.89
C ILE A 59 -2.87 -6.09 -7.47
N ARG A 60 -2.14 -5.05 -7.81
CA ARG A 60 -0.75 -5.19 -8.25
C ARG A 60 0.09 -4.06 -7.71
N GLY A 61 1.38 -4.29 -7.63
CA GLY A 61 2.32 -3.23 -7.29
C GLY A 61 2.53 -2.29 -8.46
N GLY A 62 2.68 -1.02 -8.18
CA GLY A 62 2.89 -0.01 -9.19
C GLY A 62 4.17 0.79 -9.00
N ASN A 63 5.13 0.28 -8.22
CA ASN A 63 6.33 1.05 -7.91
C ASN A 63 7.24 1.30 -9.11
N ARG A 64 7.20 0.44 -10.11
CA ARG A 64 7.96 0.61 -11.36
C ARG A 64 9.45 0.86 -11.13
N GLY A 65 10.06 0.05 -10.26
CA GLY A 65 11.48 0.17 -9.98
C GLY A 65 11.84 1.16 -8.87
N ARG A 66 10.88 1.89 -8.33
CA ARG A 66 11.13 2.74 -7.18
C ARG A 66 11.32 1.91 -5.93
N PRO A 67 12.24 2.30 -5.03
CA PRO A 67 12.43 1.55 -3.79
C PRO A 67 11.17 1.52 -2.95
N THR A 68 10.84 0.35 -2.42
CA THR A 68 9.67 0.19 -1.54
C THR A 68 9.94 0.69 -0.13
N GLU A 69 11.16 1.09 0.17
CA GLU A 69 11.52 1.62 1.47
C GLU A 69 10.89 2.98 1.76
N ASP A 70 10.76 3.79 0.72
CA ASP A 70 10.26 5.15 0.86
C ASP A 70 8.83 5.31 0.36
N GLU A 71 8.43 4.50 -0.61
CA GLU A 71 7.13 4.64 -1.25
C GLU A 71 6.64 3.30 -1.74
N VAL A 72 5.37 3.00 -1.48
CA VAL A 72 4.73 1.82 -2.05
C VAL A 72 3.49 2.28 -2.79
N LEU A 73 3.40 1.92 -4.06
CA LEU A 73 2.22 2.20 -4.87
C LEU A 73 1.49 0.89 -5.12
N LEU A 74 0.24 0.85 -4.72
CA LEU A 74 -0.64 -0.28 -4.96
C LEU A 74 -1.70 0.14 -5.95
N VAL A 75 -1.90 -0.68 -6.99
CA VAL A 75 -2.91 -0.43 -7.99
C VAL A 75 -4.02 -1.46 -7.82
N VAL A 76 -5.23 -0.97 -7.63
CA VAL A 76 -6.41 -1.82 -7.46
C VAL A 76 -7.28 -1.62 -8.68
N GLU A 77 -7.51 -2.71 -9.42
CA GLU A 77 -8.20 -2.64 -10.69
C GLU A 77 -9.46 -3.49 -10.69
N LYS A 78 -10.48 -2.98 -11.31
CA LYS A 78 -11.71 -3.73 -11.54
C LYS A 78 -12.14 -3.55 -12.98
N VAL A 79 -12.42 -4.67 -13.64
CA VAL A 79 -12.91 -4.66 -15.01
C VAL A 79 -14.37 -5.03 -15.00
N LEU A 80 -15.21 -4.15 -15.51
CA LEU A 80 -16.64 -4.40 -15.62
C LEU A 80 -16.96 -4.82 -17.05
N PRO A 81 -17.84 -5.82 -17.22
CA PRO A 81 -18.27 -6.18 -18.55
C PRO A 81 -19.09 -5.05 -19.17
N SER A 82 -19.00 -4.92 -20.50
CA SER A 82 -19.84 -3.96 -21.19
C SER A 82 -21.30 -4.40 -21.13
N PRO A 83 -22.26 -3.48 -21.29
CA PRO A 83 -23.67 -3.86 -21.28
C PRO A 83 -24.01 -4.90 -22.34
N ALA A 84 -23.33 -4.87 -23.48
CA ALA A 84 -23.53 -5.87 -24.52
C ALA A 84 -23.10 -7.26 -24.07
N ASP A 85 -21.95 -7.35 -23.39
CA ASP A 85 -21.46 -8.62 -22.85
C ASP A 85 -22.38 -9.14 -21.75
N ALA A 86 -22.88 -8.26 -20.90
CA ALA A 86 -23.80 -8.63 -19.83
C ALA A 86 -25.09 -9.18 -20.40
N SER A 87 -25.59 -8.62 -21.50
CA SER A 87 -26.78 -9.10 -22.17
C SER A 87 -26.57 -10.48 -22.74
N GLN A 88 -25.40 -10.77 -23.25
CA GLN A 88 -25.09 -12.06 -23.85
C GLN A 88 -24.93 -13.16 -22.80
N ALA A 89 -24.63 -12.80 -21.59
CA ALA A 89 -24.46 -13.76 -20.52
C ALA A 89 -25.78 -14.43 -20.11
N ASP A 90 -26.89 -13.87 -20.49
CA ASP A 90 -28.21 -14.46 -20.25
C ASP A 90 -28.47 -15.59 -21.24
#